data_b0f7755ffa1f02b405192d4f49f6cd25
#
_entry.id   b0f7755ffa1f02b405192d4f49f6cd25
#
_cell.length_a   1.000
_cell.length_b   1.000
_cell.length_c   1.000
_cell.angle_alpha   90.00
_cell.angle_beta   90.00
_cell.angle_gamma   90.00
#
_symmetry.space_group_name_H-M   'P 1'
#
loop_
_entity.id
_entity.type
_entity.pdbx_description
1 polymer ?
#
loop_
_entity_poly.entity_id
_entity_poly.type
_entity_poly.pdbx_seq_one_letter_code
_entity_poly.pdbx_strand_id
1 'polypeptide(L)'
;MKFNRSVQELVAVRSSCRTFSGEPIPDEKLRALVVILDSLPVPPFAGSARFRLVEMKGKDGAATRRPGTYGVIRGARWFIVGAIANTPRSMEDFGFLMEAIILGATDLGLATCWLGGTFNRTDYARLVEARSTETVPAISPVGYPAARRALTDSIIRWSAGSKRRKAAGELFFMYDFNQPIVDLSGNDHAPALESVQRAPSASNLQPWRLVLDDTSGAVHFYMTRSRGYDKLIRAVDLQRIDMGIAMCHFQLCSSENGTPGRWSVSDPVLKNVPEKTEYIASWTQE
;
A
#
# COMPACT_ATOMS: atom_id res chain seq x y z
N MET A 1 4.05 -14.59 -5.91
CA MET A 1 4.95 -14.23 -4.81
C MET A 1 4.67 -15.18 -3.66
N LYS A 2 5.69 -15.76 -3.00
CA LYS A 2 5.51 -16.63 -1.83
C LYS A 2 6.15 -15.99 -0.61
N PHE A 3 5.47 -16.04 0.53
CA PHE A 3 5.96 -15.58 1.83
C PHE A 3 6.25 -16.79 2.73
N ASN A 4 7.04 -16.59 3.79
CA ASN A 4 7.28 -17.62 4.82
C ASN A 4 6.13 -17.65 5.85
N ARG A 5 5.42 -16.55 6.01
CA ARG A 5 4.24 -16.38 6.87
C ARG A 5 3.02 -16.15 6.02
N SER A 6 1.83 -16.41 6.58
CA SER A 6 0.57 -16.11 5.88
C SER A 6 0.41 -14.61 5.62
N VAL A 7 -0.32 -14.28 4.56
CA VAL A 7 -0.63 -12.87 4.22
C VAL A 7 -1.35 -12.18 5.38
N GLN A 8 -2.30 -12.88 6.02
CA GLN A 8 -3.02 -12.34 7.18
C GLN A 8 -2.09 -12.01 8.36
N GLU A 9 -1.11 -12.88 8.66
CA GLU A 9 -0.10 -12.60 9.69
C GLU A 9 0.76 -11.40 9.33
N LEU A 10 1.21 -11.29 8.08
CA LEU A 10 2.01 -10.17 7.61
C LEU A 10 1.24 -8.85 7.71
N VAL A 11 -0.01 -8.84 7.28
CA VAL A 11 -0.91 -7.68 7.38
C VAL A 11 -1.14 -7.28 8.84
N ALA A 12 -1.27 -8.26 9.75
CA ALA A 12 -1.48 -8.00 11.18
C ALA A 12 -0.25 -7.36 11.86
N VAL A 13 0.98 -7.81 11.53
CA VAL A 13 2.21 -7.32 12.16
C VAL A 13 2.79 -6.08 11.48
N ARG A 14 2.51 -5.87 10.18
CA ARG A 14 2.98 -4.70 9.45
C ARG A 14 2.50 -3.40 10.12
N SER A 15 3.41 -2.54 10.43
CA SER A 15 3.09 -1.22 10.98
C SER A 15 4.04 -0.15 10.46
N SER A 16 3.57 1.09 10.36
CA SER A 16 4.42 2.22 9.95
C SER A 16 5.49 2.50 11.01
N CYS A 17 6.76 2.35 10.63
CA CYS A 17 7.93 2.66 11.44
C CYS A 17 8.58 3.96 10.93
N ARG A 18 8.73 4.95 11.79
CA ARG A 18 9.37 6.24 11.45
C ARG A 18 10.71 6.45 12.13
N THR A 19 11.02 5.64 13.14
CA THR A 19 12.29 5.68 13.88
C THR A 19 12.98 4.33 13.78
N PHE A 20 14.10 4.31 13.07
CA PHE A 20 14.91 3.13 12.83
C PHE A 20 16.15 3.12 13.74
N SER A 21 16.65 1.92 14.07
CA SER A 21 17.82 1.74 14.94
C SER A 21 19.13 2.21 14.29
N GLY A 22 19.17 2.23 12.96
CA GLY A 22 20.41 2.46 12.20
C GLY A 22 21.30 1.21 12.10
N GLU A 23 20.89 0.08 12.68
CA GLU A 23 21.60 -1.18 12.55
C GLU A 23 21.70 -1.60 11.09
N PRO A 24 22.85 -2.15 10.66
CA PRO A 24 23.03 -2.62 9.30
C PRO A 24 22.09 -3.78 8.99
N ILE A 25 21.48 -3.76 7.82
CA ILE A 25 20.73 -4.91 7.30
C ILE A 25 21.77 -5.89 6.76
N PRO A 26 21.75 -7.19 7.16
CA PRO A 26 22.65 -8.19 6.62
C PRO A 26 22.53 -8.32 5.10
N ASP A 27 23.65 -8.59 4.42
CA ASP A 27 23.73 -8.70 2.95
C ASP A 27 22.75 -9.76 2.39
N GLU A 28 22.52 -10.82 3.12
CA GLU A 28 21.54 -11.84 2.75
C GLU A 28 20.11 -11.24 2.64
N LYS A 29 19.69 -10.45 3.61
CA LYS A 29 18.38 -9.78 3.58
C LYS A 29 18.31 -8.69 2.52
N LEU A 30 19.43 -7.97 2.27
CA LEU A 30 19.49 -7.00 1.17
C LEU A 30 19.33 -7.71 -0.18
N ARG A 31 20.00 -8.85 -0.38
CA ARG A 31 19.81 -9.68 -1.59
C ARG A 31 18.39 -10.21 -1.71
N ALA A 32 17.80 -10.69 -0.61
CA ALA A 32 16.42 -11.13 -0.60
C ALA A 32 15.44 -10.00 -0.97
N LEU A 33 15.65 -8.77 -0.47
CA LEU A 33 14.88 -7.61 -0.89
C LEU A 33 15.02 -7.34 -2.40
N VAL A 34 16.22 -7.40 -2.95
CA VAL A 34 16.42 -7.21 -4.41
C VAL A 34 15.66 -8.28 -5.19
N VAL A 35 15.71 -9.54 -4.79
CA VAL A 35 14.92 -10.62 -5.42
C VAL A 35 13.42 -10.31 -5.36
N ILE A 36 12.91 -9.77 -4.24
CA ILE A 36 11.52 -9.35 -4.12
C ILE A 36 11.20 -8.24 -5.12
N LEU A 37 12.07 -7.22 -5.27
CA LEU A 37 11.87 -6.12 -6.22
C LEU A 37 11.83 -6.59 -7.67
N ASP A 38 12.56 -7.67 -8.01
CA ASP A 38 12.67 -8.23 -9.36
C ASP A 38 11.59 -9.29 -9.68
N SER A 39 10.84 -9.77 -8.66
CA SER A 39 9.86 -10.87 -8.79
C SER A 39 8.45 -10.47 -8.35
N LEU A 40 8.03 -9.27 -8.70
CA LEU A 40 6.73 -8.74 -8.31
C LEU A 40 5.56 -9.44 -9.04
N PRO A 41 4.39 -9.55 -8.40
CA PRO A 41 3.20 -10.04 -9.07
C PRO A 41 2.75 -9.08 -10.18
N VAL A 42 1.97 -9.61 -11.14
CA VAL A 42 1.35 -8.77 -12.16
C VAL A 42 0.33 -7.84 -11.50
N PRO A 43 0.44 -6.53 -11.69
CA PRO A 43 -0.51 -5.58 -11.10
C PRO A 43 -1.85 -5.59 -11.85
N PRO A 44 -2.92 -5.08 -11.24
CA PRO A 44 -4.29 -5.15 -11.76
C PRO A 44 -4.50 -4.60 -13.18
N PHE A 45 -3.74 -3.56 -13.55
CA PHE A 45 -3.89 -2.85 -14.83
C PHE A 45 -2.66 -2.99 -15.73
N ALA A 46 -1.79 -3.96 -15.43
CA ALA A 46 -0.59 -4.27 -16.20
C ALA A 46 0.40 -3.09 -16.36
N GLY A 47 0.35 -2.12 -15.46
CA GLY A 47 1.28 -1.00 -15.43
C GLY A 47 2.71 -1.45 -15.14
N SER A 48 3.68 -0.81 -15.78
CA SER A 48 5.09 -1.09 -15.58
C SER A 48 5.70 -0.12 -14.56
N ALA A 49 5.99 -0.62 -13.37
CA ALA A 49 6.77 0.07 -12.37
C ALA A 49 8.13 -0.61 -12.19
N ARG A 50 9.14 0.18 -11.87
CA ARG A 50 10.46 -0.32 -11.49
C ARG A 50 10.83 0.19 -10.11
N PHE A 51 11.42 -0.67 -9.31
CA PHE A 51 11.80 -0.35 -7.93
C PHE A 51 13.30 -0.52 -7.75
N ARG A 52 13.88 0.31 -6.91
CA ARG A 52 15.29 0.21 -6.49
C ARG A 52 15.41 0.30 -4.98
N LEU A 53 16.36 -0.45 -4.45
CA LEU A 53 16.81 -0.31 -3.08
C LEU A 53 17.96 0.70 -3.06
N VAL A 54 17.78 1.83 -2.38
CA VAL A 54 18.71 2.95 -2.39
C VAL A 54 19.31 3.15 -1.01
N GLU A 55 20.64 3.13 -0.90
CA GLU A 55 21.33 3.48 0.33
C GLU A 55 21.60 4.98 0.38
N MET A 56 21.18 5.62 1.46
CA MET A 56 21.46 7.02 1.73
C MET A 56 22.77 7.14 2.53
N LYS A 57 23.89 7.35 1.82
CA LYS A 57 25.22 7.57 2.42
C LYS A 57 25.36 9.03 2.86
N GLY A 58 25.84 9.29 4.07
CA GLY A 58 26.27 10.62 4.50
C GLY A 58 27.55 11.05 3.79
N LYS A 59 27.83 12.38 3.71
CA LYS A 59 29.05 12.92 3.06
C LYS A 59 30.36 12.40 3.68
N ASP A 60 30.33 11.95 4.94
CA ASP A 60 31.51 11.51 5.70
C ASP A 60 31.43 10.05 6.15
N GLY A 61 30.66 9.18 5.44
CA GLY A 61 30.47 7.80 5.86
C GLY A 61 29.54 7.64 7.07
N ALA A 62 29.22 8.71 7.77
CA ALA A 62 28.20 8.75 8.79
C ALA A 62 26.83 8.95 8.15
N ALA A 63 25.78 8.27 8.65
CA ALA A 63 24.39 8.31 8.16
C ALA A 63 23.71 9.68 8.38
N THR A 64 24.28 10.78 7.89
CA THR A 64 23.95 12.15 8.31
C THR A 64 23.36 13.07 7.26
N ARG A 65 23.20 12.66 6.00
CA ARG A 65 22.30 13.44 5.17
C ARG A 65 20.87 13.05 5.57
N ARG A 66 20.16 13.96 6.24
CA ARG A 66 18.71 13.81 6.45
C ARG A 66 18.10 13.51 5.10
N PRO A 67 17.59 12.29 4.87
CA PRO A 67 16.89 12.03 3.62
C PRO A 67 15.82 13.10 3.51
N GLY A 68 15.52 13.58 2.30
CA GLY A 68 14.52 14.64 2.06
C GLY A 68 13.10 14.23 2.46
N THR A 69 12.94 13.78 3.70
CA THR A 69 11.67 13.31 4.32
C THR A 69 11.17 14.32 5.36
N TYR A 70 11.64 15.58 5.29
CA TYR A 70 11.22 16.67 6.19
C TYR A 70 11.26 16.30 7.69
N GLY A 71 12.17 15.42 8.09
CA GLY A 71 12.34 14.99 9.48
C GLY A 71 11.32 13.97 9.98
N VAL A 72 10.42 13.51 9.13
CA VAL A 72 9.41 12.46 9.47
C VAL A 72 10.07 11.11 9.74
N ILE A 73 11.16 10.79 9.03
CA ILE A 73 11.93 9.55 9.19
C ILE A 73 13.26 9.84 9.87
N ARG A 74 13.64 8.97 10.82
CA ARG A 74 14.89 9.03 11.57
C ARG A 74 15.60 7.69 11.56
N GLY A 75 16.91 7.68 11.39
CA GLY A 75 17.77 6.49 11.50
C GLY A 75 17.71 5.51 10.33
N ALA A 76 16.84 5.70 9.35
CA ALA A 76 16.82 4.84 8.16
C ALA A 76 18.02 5.13 7.26
N ARG A 77 18.67 4.06 6.77
CA ARG A 77 19.76 4.11 5.79
C ARG A 77 19.30 3.67 4.41
N TRP A 78 18.35 2.75 4.32
CA TRP A 78 17.86 2.18 3.09
C TRP A 78 16.45 2.65 2.78
N PHE A 79 16.17 2.86 1.49
CA PHE A 79 14.87 3.25 0.98
C PHE A 79 14.50 2.43 -0.24
N ILE A 80 13.27 1.97 -0.28
CA ILE A 80 12.63 1.42 -1.46
C ILE A 80 12.03 2.58 -2.23
N VAL A 81 12.47 2.77 -3.46
CA VAL A 81 12.05 3.87 -4.33
C VAL A 81 11.54 3.30 -5.63
N GLY A 82 10.31 3.62 -5.98
CA GLY A 82 9.68 3.16 -7.22
C GLY A 82 9.40 4.31 -8.18
N ALA A 83 9.60 4.06 -9.48
CA ALA A 83 9.16 4.94 -10.55
C ALA A 83 8.16 4.19 -11.44
N ILE A 84 7.10 4.88 -11.86
CA ILE A 84 6.06 4.33 -12.73
C ILE A 84 5.73 5.31 -13.85
N ALA A 85 5.41 4.78 -15.03
CA ALA A 85 4.98 5.57 -16.17
C ALA A 85 3.65 6.29 -15.87
N ASN A 86 3.52 7.53 -16.35
CA ASN A 86 2.30 8.33 -16.16
C ASN A 86 1.20 7.87 -17.15
N THR A 87 0.55 6.76 -16.83
CA THR A 87 -0.53 6.16 -17.60
C THR A 87 -1.82 6.11 -16.78
N PRO A 88 -3.00 5.95 -17.38
CA PRO A 88 -4.23 5.73 -16.63
C PRO A 88 -4.07 4.54 -15.66
N ARG A 89 -4.57 4.68 -14.42
CA ARG A 89 -4.52 3.65 -13.34
C ARG A 89 -3.13 3.27 -12.86
N SER A 90 -2.08 3.98 -13.26
CA SER A 90 -0.72 3.73 -12.80
C SER A 90 -0.54 3.91 -11.30
N MET A 91 -1.36 4.74 -10.65
CA MET A 91 -1.27 4.94 -9.20
C MET A 91 -1.77 3.72 -8.43
N GLU A 92 -2.82 3.08 -8.91
CA GLU A 92 -3.34 1.82 -8.36
C GLU A 92 -2.29 0.71 -8.51
N ASP A 93 -1.71 0.56 -9.70
CA ASP A 93 -0.66 -0.44 -9.95
C ASP A 93 0.59 -0.19 -9.09
N PHE A 94 0.99 1.08 -8.94
CA PHE A 94 2.09 1.43 -8.03
C PHE A 94 1.78 1.06 -6.58
N GLY A 95 0.58 1.36 -6.11
CA GLY A 95 0.12 1.03 -4.76
C GLY A 95 0.15 -0.48 -4.52
N PHE A 96 -0.35 -1.24 -5.47
CA PHE A 96 -0.35 -2.71 -5.44
C PHE A 96 1.07 -3.29 -5.35
N LEU A 97 1.96 -2.88 -6.26
CA LEU A 97 3.32 -3.41 -6.33
C LEU A 97 4.17 -3.02 -5.11
N MET A 98 4.07 -1.77 -4.68
CA MET A 98 4.83 -1.29 -3.53
C MET A 98 4.36 -1.94 -2.22
N GLU A 99 3.05 -2.23 -2.06
CA GLU A 99 2.56 -2.95 -0.88
C GLU A 99 3.02 -4.41 -0.89
N ALA A 100 3.05 -5.07 -2.04
CA ALA A 100 3.64 -6.41 -2.16
C ALA A 100 5.10 -6.44 -1.68
N ILE A 101 5.90 -5.42 -2.04
CA ILE A 101 7.27 -5.24 -1.55
C ILE A 101 7.29 -5.02 -0.03
N ILE A 102 6.42 -4.18 0.49
CA ILE A 102 6.32 -3.87 1.92
C ILE A 102 5.96 -5.12 2.74
N LEU A 103 5.05 -5.95 2.26
CA LEU A 103 4.73 -7.24 2.88
C LEU A 103 5.93 -8.19 2.82
N GLY A 104 6.65 -8.25 1.70
CA GLY A 104 7.89 -9.02 1.58
C GLY A 104 8.99 -8.55 2.53
N ALA A 105 9.19 -7.25 2.68
CA ALA A 105 10.12 -6.70 3.67
C ALA A 105 9.68 -7.05 5.10
N THR A 106 8.37 -7.05 5.38
CA THR A 106 7.80 -7.45 6.68
C THR A 106 8.04 -8.94 6.95
N ASP A 107 7.96 -9.79 5.93
CA ASP A 107 8.28 -11.23 6.04
C ASP A 107 9.75 -11.48 6.36
N LEU A 108 10.66 -10.64 5.87
CA LEU A 108 12.09 -10.63 6.23
C LEU A 108 12.35 -10.06 7.63
N GLY A 109 11.32 -9.64 8.38
CA GLY A 109 11.45 -9.02 9.70
C GLY A 109 11.94 -7.58 9.66
N LEU A 110 11.78 -6.88 8.53
CA LEU A 110 12.15 -5.48 8.36
C LEU A 110 10.93 -4.57 8.51
N ALA A 111 11.14 -3.43 9.14
CA ALA A 111 10.12 -2.39 9.29
C ALA A 111 10.14 -1.42 8.10
N THR A 112 8.98 -0.86 7.78
CA THR A 112 8.76 0.05 6.66
C THR A 112 7.83 1.20 7.03
N CYS A 113 7.70 2.21 6.15
CA CYS A 113 6.71 3.27 6.29
C CYS A 113 6.35 3.88 4.93
N TRP A 114 5.08 3.87 4.56
CA TRP A 114 4.60 4.61 3.41
C TRP A 114 4.84 6.12 3.53
N LEU A 115 5.46 6.73 2.53
CA LEU A 115 5.68 8.17 2.42
C LEU A 115 5.21 8.62 1.04
N GLY A 116 4.03 9.25 0.95
CA GLY A 116 3.46 9.77 -0.30
C GLY A 116 3.57 11.30 -0.45
N GLY A 117 3.57 12.04 0.65
CA GLY A 117 3.55 13.50 0.64
C GLY A 117 4.69 14.19 1.40
N THR A 118 5.49 13.43 2.15
CA THR A 118 6.48 13.97 3.10
C THR A 118 7.92 13.66 2.71
N PHE A 119 8.24 13.76 1.40
CA PHE A 119 9.59 13.58 0.88
C PHE A 119 9.87 14.49 -0.31
N ASN A 120 11.16 14.76 -0.59
CA ASN A 120 11.58 15.53 -1.76
C ASN A 120 11.57 14.62 -3.00
N ARG A 121 10.47 14.67 -3.76
CA ARG A 121 10.25 13.82 -4.92
C ARG A 121 11.34 13.94 -5.99
N THR A 122 11.85 15.15 -6.21
CA THR A 122 12.93 15.40 -7.20
C THR A 122 14.23 14.70 -6.85
N ASP A 123 14.63 14.70 -5.58
CA ASP A 123 15.86 14.04 -5.15
C ASP A 123 15.76 12.51 -5.34
N TYR A 124 14.64 11.92 -4.95
CA TYR A 124 14.43 10.48 -5.11
C TYR A 124 14.24 10.08 -6.58
N ALA A 125 13.63 10.92 -7.41
CA ALA A 125 13.53 10.69 -8.84
C ALA A 125 14.92 10.63 -9.50
N ARG A 126 15.85 11.51 -9.10
CA ARG A 126 17.24 11.46 -9.58
C ARG A 126 17.96 10.18 -9.15
N LEU A 127 17.74 9.70 -7.91
CA LEU A 127 18.40 8.49 -7.39
C LEU A 127 17.97 7.22 -8.15
N VAL A 128 16.76 7.19 -8.71
CA VAL A 128 16.27 6.06 -9.53
C VAL A 128 16.31 6.36 -11.02
N GLU A 129 16.91 7.47 -11.43
CA GLU A 129 17.00 7.89 -12.83
C GLU A 129 15.63 7.86 -13.50
N ALA A 130 14.63 8.49 -12.85
CA ALA A 130 13.27 8.55 -13.37
C ALA A 130 13.25 9.31 -14.71
N ARG A 131 12.59 8.73 -15.70
CA ARG A 131 12.39 9.32 -17.02
C ARG A 131 11.39 10.47 -16.92
N SER A 132 11.37 11.35 -17.91
CA SER A 132 10.41 12.48 -17.98
C SER A 132 8.95 12.02 -18.05
N THR A 133 8.72 10.80 -18.52
CA THR A 133 7.40 10.15 -18.59
C THR A 133 7.03 9.36 -17.34
N GLU A 134 7.92 9.33 -16.34
CA GLU A 134 7.71 8.61 -15.09
C GLU A 134 7.54 9.56 -13.91
N THR A 135 6.87 9.09 -12.89
CA THR A 135 6.80 9.74 -11.58
C THR A 135 7.24 8.78 -10.47
N VAL A 136 7.67 9.35 -9.34
CA VAL A 136 7.94 8.62 -8.08
C VAL A 136 6.79 8.95 -7.12
N PRO A 137 5.72 8.16 -7.06
CA PRO A 137 4.50 8.51 -6.31
C PRO A 137 4.70 8.48 -4.80
N ALA A 138 5.42 7.48 -4.32
CA ALA A 138 5.74 7.27 -2.91
C ALA A 138 7.08 6.55 -2.77
N ILE A 139 7.61 6.56 -1.54
CA ILE A 139 8.82 5.83 -1.14
C ILE A 139 8.57 5.14 0.20
N SER A 140 9.43 4.17 0.56
CA SER A 140 9.43 3.60 1.91
C SER A 140 10.86 3.48 2.44
N PRO A 141 11.17 3.98 3.64
CA PRO A 141 12.36 3.54 4.36
C PRO A 141 12.21 2.06 4.71
N VAL A 142 13.33 1.37 4.84
CA VAL A 142 13.39 -0.03 5.26
C VAL A 142 14.57 -0.26 6.21
N GLY A 143 14.36 -1.04 7.28
CA GLY A 143 15.36 -1.33 8.29
C GLY A 143 14.78 -1.90 9.57
N TYR A 144 15.57 -1.93 10.64
CA TYR A 144 15.11 -2.38 11.95
C TYR A 144 14.51 -1.21 12.76
N PRO A 145 13.40 -1.43 13.47
CA PRO A 145 12.81 -0.40 14.32
C PRO A 145 13.72 -0.10 15.51
N ALA A 146 13.79 1.16 15.94
CA ALA A 146 14.49 1.53 17.17
C ALA A 146 13.76 0.96 18.40
N ALA A 147 14.52 0.54 19.43
CA ALA A 147 13.97 0.02 20.69
C ALA A 147 13.10 1.07 21.41
N ARG A 148 13.50 2.36 21.36
CA ARG A 148 12.71 3.49 21.86
C ARG A 148 12.17 4.29 20.68
N ARG A 149 10.84 4.37 20.57
CA ARG A 149 10.18 5.24 19.58
C ARG A 149 10.31 6.70 19.99
N ALA A 150 10.61 7.58 19.04
CA ALA A 150 10.59 9.02 19.31
C ALA A 150 9.18 9.48 19.69
N LEU A 151 9.05 10.44 20.61
CA LEU A 151 7.76 11.04 21.01
C LEU A 151 6.98 11.58 19.80
N THR A 152 7.70 12.15 18.81
CA THR A 152 7.13 12.61 17.54
C THR A 152 6.46 11.51 16.72
N ASP A 153 6.97 10.27 16.76
CA ASP A 153 6.34 9.13 16.08
C ASP A 153 4.97 8.79 16.71
N SER A 154 4.90 8.84 18.04
CA SER A 154 3.65 8.63 18.77
C SER A 154 2.60 9.72 18.45
N ILE A 155 3.00 10.99 18.35
CA ILE A 155 2.11 12.11 18.02
C ILE A 155 1.58 11.99 16.59
N ILE A 156 2.44 11.71 15.60
CA ILE A 156 2.03 11.56 14.19
C ILE A 156 1.07 10.36 14.04
N ARG A 157 1.33 9.25 14.74
CA ARG A 157 0.44 8.08 14.72
C ARG A 157 -0.90 8.35 15.39
N TRP A 158 -0.92 9.10 16.47
CA TRP A 158 -2.13 9.50 17.16
C TRP A 158 -2.97 10.45 16.29
N SER A 159 -2.36 11.47 15.70
CA SER A 159 -3.06 12.44 14.82
C SER A 159 -3.63 11.79 13.55
N ALA A 160 -2.96 10.75 13.01
CA ALA A 160 -3.45 9.99 11.86
C ALA A 160 -4.51 8.93 12.25
N GLY A 161 -4.80 8.72 13.54
CA GLY A 161 -5.73 7.67 13.98
C GLY A 161 -5.35 6.28 13.50
N SER A 162 -4.06 5.99 13.36
CA SER A 162 -3.52 4.84 12.61
C SER A 162 -3.94 3.45 13.12
N LYS A 163 -4.52 3.38 14.32
CA LYS A 163 -5.08 2.14 14.90
C LYS A 163 -6.58 2.01 14.67
N ARG A 164 -7.26 3.08 14.28
CA ARG A 164 -8.72 3.08 14.09
C ARG A 164 -9.05 2.55 12.70
N ARG A 165 -9.78 1.47 12.62
CA ARG A 165 -10.32 0.95 11.37
C ARG A 165 -11.81 1.24 11.30
N LYS A 166 -12.29 1.52 10.09
CA LYS A 166 -13.73 1.59 9.82
C LYS A 166 -14.36 0.24 10.08
N ALA A 167 -15.60 0.23 10.53
CA ALA A 167 -16.36 -1.01 10.71
C ALA A 167 -16.59 -1.70 9.36
N ALA A 168 -16.79 -3.02 9.38
CA ALA A 168 -17.04 -3.79 8.16
C ALA A 168 -18.20 -3.20 7.35
N GLY A 169 -19.31 -2.87 7.98
CA GLY A 169 -20.49 -2.28 7.31
C GLY A 169 -20.29 -0.88 6.72
N GLU A 170 -19.16 -0.19 7.02
CA GLU A 170 -18.78 1.05 6.35
C GLU A 170 -17.98 0.80 5.07
N LEU A 171 -17.42 -0.41 4.91
CA LEU A 171 -16.48 -0.75 3.85
C LEU A 171 -17.02 -1.78 2.87
N PHE A 172 -17.84 -2.72 3.34
CA PHE A 172 -18.26 -3.90 2.60
C PHE A 172 -19.77 -3.98 2.50
N PHE A 173 -20.26 -4.34 1.31
CA PHE A 173 -21.67 -4.35 0.96
C PHE A 173 -21.98 -5.59 0.13
N MET A 174 -23.26 -6.04 0.17
CA MET A 174 -23.76 -7.14 -0.64
C MET A 174 -24.68 -6.58 -1.73
N TYR A 175 -24.44 -6.93 -2.97
CA TYR A 175 -25.19 -6.57 -4.17
C TYR A 175 -25.25 -5.07 -4.51
N ASP A 176 -25.48 -4.19 -3.53
CA ASP A 176 -25.49 -2.74 -3.68
C ASP A 176 -25.12 -2.02 -2.37
N PHE A 177 -25.02 -0.69 -2.42
CA PHE A 177 -24.61 0.13 -1.27
C PHE A 177 -25.65 0.23 -0.14
N ASN A 178 -26.85 -0.33 -0.29
CA ASN A 178 -27.89 -0.33 0.74
C ASN A 178 -27.82 -1.56 1.66
N GLN A 179 -26.97 -2.54 1.34
CA GLN A 179 -26.87 -3.80 2.09
C GLN A 179 -25.47 -3.93 2.72
N PRO A 180 -25.16 -3.21 3.83
CA PRO A 180 -23.87 -3.30 4.48
C PRO A 180 -23.65 -4.66 5.13
N ILE A 181 -22.46 -5.22 4.96
CA ILE A 181 -22.01 -6.45 5.62
C ILE A 181 -21.38 -6.07 6.95
N VAL A 182 -22.10 -6.30 8.05
CA VAL A 182 -21.62 -5.96 9.41
C VAL A 182 -20.83 -7.09 10.05
N ASP A 183 -21.07 -8.34 9.64
CA ASP A 183 -20.39 -9.54 10.07
C ASP A 183 -19.84 -10.29 8.85
N LEU A 184 -18.56 -10.56 8.86
CA LEU A 184 -17.87 -11.28 7.79
C LEU A 184 -17.89 -12.80 7.98
N SER A 185 -18.40 -13.30 9.13
CA SER A 185 -18.44 -14.71 9.45
C SER A 185 -19.22 -15.51 8.38
N GLY A 186 -18.62 -16.59 7.89
CA GLY A 186 -19.23 -17.44 6.87
C GLY A 186 -19.20 -16.91 5.45
N ASN A 187 -18.57 -15.76 5.20
CA ASN A 187 -18.33 -15.28 3.85
C ASN A 187 -17.03 -15.88 3.29
N ASP A 188 -17.07 -16.43 2.09
CA ASP A 188 -15.90 -17.07 1.45
C ASP A 188 -14.73 -16.10 1.26
N HIS A 189 -14.99 -14.80 1.12
CA HIS A 189 -13.98 -13.76 1.02
C HIS A 189 -13.57 -13.15 2.38
N ALA A 190 -14.09 -13.65 3.52
CA ALA A 190 -13.83 -13.05 4.84
C ALA A 190 -12.34 -12.80 5.12
N PRO A 191 -11.41 -13.77 4.88
CA PRO A 191 -9.99 -13.53 5.12
C PRO A 191 -9.41 -12.36 4.28
N ALA A 192 -9.84 -12.25 3.02
CA ALA A 192 -9.41 -11.19 2.12
C ALA A 192 -10.00 -9.82 2.51
N LEU A 193 -11.27 -9.78 2.90
CA LEU A 193 -11.95 -8.57 3.37
C LEU A 193 -11.33 -8.04 4.68
N GLU A 194 -11.03 -8.92 5.63
CA GLU A 194 -10.31 -8.56 6.86
C GLU A 194 -8.92 -7.99 6.57
N SER A 195 -8.21 -8.56 5.59
CA SER A 195 -6.91 -8.06 5.16
C SER A 195 -7.04 -6.66 4.56
N VAL A 196 -8.05 -6.41 3.74
CA VAL A 196 -8.37 -5.08 3.19
C VAL A 196 -8.73 -4.09 4.31
N GLN A 197 -9.54 -4.48 5.29
CA GLN A 197 -9.90 -3.62 6.42
C GLN A 197 -8.66 -3.15 7.20
N ARG A 198 -7.60 -3.98 7.26
CA ARG A 198 -6.33 -3.67 7.94
C ARG A 198 -5.33 -2.92 7.05
N ALA A 199 -5.58 -2.79 5.76
CA ALA A 199 -4.69 -2.14 4.81
C ALA A 199 -4.32 -0.71 5.24
N PRO A 200 -3.08 -0.25 5.01
CA PRO A 200 -2.72 1.14 5.26
C PRO A 200 -3.31 2.06 4.20
N SER A 201 -3.57 3.30 4.59
CA SER A 201 -3.95 4.35 3.64
C SER A 201 -3.40 5.70 4.08
N ALA A 202 -3.31 6.62 3.14
CA ALA A 202 -2.90 8.00 3.40
C ALA A 202 -3.84 8.63 4.43
N SER A 203 -3.28 9.19 5.50
CA SER A 203 -4.02 9.73 6.64
C SER A 203 -5.06 8.77 7.25
N ASN A 204 -4.91 7.47 7.01
CA ASN A 204 -5.84 6.41 7.44
C ASN A 204 -7.29 6.62 6.98
N LEU A 205 -7.47 7.19 5.78
CA LEU A 205 -8.80 7.55 5.24
C LEU A 205 -9.62 6.34 4.80
N GLN A 206 -8.96 5.22 4.45
CA GLN A 206 -9.61 3.97 4.04
C GLN A 206 -10.68 4.24 2.96
N PRO A 207 -10.28 4.70 1.76
CA PRO A 207 -11.21 5.19 0.75
C PRO A 207 -11.99 4.09 0.03
N TRP A 208 -11.59 2.84 0.18
CA TRP A 208 -12.19 1.69 -0.49
C TRP A 208 -13.58 1.35 0.01
N ARG A 209 -14.43 0.91 -0.91
CA ARG A 209 -15.72 0.27 -0.69
C ARG A 209 -15.78 -0.94 -1.60
N LEU A 210 -16.13 -2.08 -1.05
CA LEU A 210 -16.25 -3.33 -1.80
C LEU A 210 -17.70 -3.77 -1.80
N VAL A 211 -18.21 -4.07 -2.98
CA VAL A 211 -19.55 -4.64 -3.15
C VAL A 211 -19.40 -6.05 -3.70
N LEU A 212 -19.90 -7.02 -2.94
CA LEU A 212 -19.88 -8.43 -3.28
C LEU A 212 -21.15 -8.78 -4.05
N ASP A 213 -21.01 -9.58 -5.09
CA ASP A 213 -22.12 -10.14 -5.86
C ASP A 213 -21.99 -11.65 -5.93
N ASP A 214 -22.71 -12.34 -5.07
CA ASP A 214 -22.69 -13.81 -5.01
C ASP A 214 -23.29 -14.47 -6.27
N THR A 215 -24.08 -13.73 -7.05
CA THR A 215 -24.65 -14.23 -8.32
C THR A 215 -23.60 -14.36 -9.42
N SER A 216 -22.66 -13.44 -9.48
CA SER A 216 -21.56 -13.45 -10.44
C SER A 216 -20.24 -13.95 -9.85
N GLY A 217 -20.16 -14.11 -8.51
CA GLY A 217 -18.92 -14.39 -7.78
C GLY A 217 -17.92 -13.24 -7.87
N ALA A 218 -18.37 -12.02 -8.14
CA ALA A 218 -17.52 -10.87 -8.31
C ALA A 218 -17.45 -10.02 -7.04
N VAL A 219 -16.29 -9.38 -6.84
CA VAL A 219 -16.11 -8.33 -5.83
C VAL A 219 -15.73 -7.03 -6.53
N HIS A 220 -16.62 -6.04 -6.46
CA HIS A 220 -16.47 -4.75 -7.12
C HIS A 220 -15.83 -3.74 -6.19
N PHE A 221 -14.71 -3.16 -6.62
CA PHE A 221 -13.97 -2.15 -5.88
C PHE A 221 -14.38 -0.76 -6.31
N TYR A 222 -14.78 0.05 -5.34
CA TYR A 222 -15.12 1.46 -5.49
C TYR A 222 -14.24 2.32 -4.58
N MET A 223 -14.00 3.55 -4.98
CA MET A 223 -13.28 4.55 -4.21
C MET A 223 -14.17 5.73 -3.85
N THR A 224 -14.39 5.96 -2.55
CA THR A 224 -15.08 7.16 -2.07
C THR A 224 -14.07 8.27 -1.78
N ARG A 225 -14.15 9.37 -2.51
CA ARG A 225 -13.27 10.53 -2.38
C ARG A 225 -13.48 11.28 -1.08
N SER A 226 -12.41 11.57 -0.37
CA SER A 226 -12.44 12.43 0.81
C SER A 226 -12.42 13.91 0.43
N ARG A 227 -13.31 14.72 1.03
CA ARG A 227 -13.41 16.17 0.75
C ARG A 227 -12.09 16.87 1.04
N GLY A 228 -11.60 17.67 0.10
CA GLY A 228 -10.44 18.55 0.27
C GLY A 228 -9.07 17.86 0.20
N TYR A 229 -9.02 16.53 0.10
CA TYR A 229 -7.76 15.79 0.02
C TYR A 229 -7.01 16.06 -1.29
N ASP A 230 -7.72 16.25 -2.40
CA ASP A 230 -7.17 16.57 -3.73
C ASP A 230 -6.39 17.88 -3.74
N LYS A 231 -6.69 18.81 -2.81
CA LYS A 231 -6.02 20.11 -2.72
C LYS A 231 -4.69 20.06 -1.99
N LEU A 232 -4.47 19.05 -1.14
CA LEU A 232 -3.27 18.96 -0.29
C LEU A 232 -2.05 18.41 -1.04
N ILE A 233 -2.25 17.49 -1.99
CA ILE A 233 -1.15 16.83 -2.72
C ILE A 233 -1.47 16.79 -4.21
N ARG A 234 -1.19 17.90 -4.90
CA ARG A 234 -1.49 18.07 -6.34
C ARG A 234 -0.69 17.19 -7.30
N ALA A 235 0.42 16.61 -6.86
CA ALA A 235 1.35 15.92 -7.75
C ALA A 235 1.05 14.43 -7.95
N VAL A 236 0.31 13.79 -7.01
CA VAL A 236 0.03 12.35 -7.00
C VAL A 236 -1.31 12.10 -6.31
N ASP A 237 -2.13 11.26 -6.91
CA ASP A 237 -3.41 10.82 -6.31
C ASP A 237 -3.15 9.69 -5.31
N LEU A 238 -2.99 10.05 -4.03
CA LEU A 238 -2.72 9.08 -2.98
C LEU A 238 -3.90 8.13 -2.71
N GLN A 239 -5.14 8.56 -2.95
CA GLN A 239 -6.29 7.68 -2.74
C GLN A 239 -6.35 6.57 -3.79
N ARG A 240 -5.87 6.82 -5.01
CA ARG A 240 -5.68 5.75 -6.02
C ARG A 240 -4.57 4.77 -5.61
N ILE A 241 -3.48 5.26 -5.01
CA ILE A 241 -2.45 4.39 -4.42
C ILE A 241 -3.07 3.53 -3.31
N ASP A 242 -3.91 4.13 -2.44
CA ASP A 242 -4.60 3.40 -1.37
C ASP A 242 -5.51 2.30 -1.92
N MET A 243 -6.16 2.53 -3.09
CA MET A 243 -6.91 1.48 -3.78
C MET A 243 -6.02 0.32 -4.21
N GLY A 244 -4.86 0.61 -4.80
CA GLY A 244 -3.87 -0.41 -5.17
C GLY A 244 -3.39 -1.24 -3.97
N ILE A 245 -3.19 -0.60 -2.82
CA ILE A 245 -2.85 -1.29 -1.56
C ILE A 245 -3.97 -2.26 -1.16
N ALA A 246 -5.22 -1.80 -1.18
CA ALA A 246 -6.38 -2.65 -0.85
C ALA A 246 -6.51 -3.83 -1.82
N MET A 247 -6.31 -3.59 -3.13
CA MET A 247 -6.33 -4.63 -4.17
C MET A 247 -5.20 -5.66 -3.95
N CYS A 248 -4.01 -5.22 -3.54
CA CYS A 248 -2.89 -6.10 -3.20
C CYS A 248 -3.23 -7.03 -2.03
N HIS A 249 -3.76 -6.48 -0.95
CA HIS A 249 -4.18 -7.26 0.21
C HIS A 249 -5.25 -8.29 -0.16
N PHE A 250 -6.24 -7.87 -0.93
CA PHE A 250 -7.33 -8.75 -1.37
C PHE A 250 -6.80 -9.89 -2.23
N GLN A 251 -6.07 -9.60 -3.31
CA GLN A 251 -5.56 -10.61 -4.24
C GLN A 251 -4.61 -11.60 -3.57
N LEU A 252 -3.64 -11.11 -2.79
CA LEU A 252 -2.66 -11.99 -2.15
C LEU A 252 -3.35 -12.93 -1.15
N CYS A 253 -4.27 -12.40 -0.36
CA CYS A 253 -5.01 -13.21 0.62
C CYS A 253 -5.97 -14.19 -0.07
N SER A 254 -6.72 -13.79 -1.10
CA SER A 254 -7.57 -14.68 -1.88
C SER A 254 -6.78 -15.81 -2.51
N SER A 255 -5.64 -15.49 -3.14
CA SER A 255 -4.78 -16.50 -3.76
C SER A 255 -4.22 -17.52 -2.76
N GLU A 256 -3.85 -17.05 -1.55
CA GLU A 256 -3.34 -17.93 -0.47
C GLU A 256 -4.44 -18.86 0.08
N ASN A 257 -5.69 -18.38 0.12
CA ASN A 257 -6.83 -19.15 0.62
C ASN A 257 -7.52 -20.01 -0.46
N GLY A 258 -6.88 -20.18 -1.62
CA GLY A 258 -7.38 -21.09 -2.67
C GLY A 258 -8.52 -20.51 -3.51
N THR A 259 -8.73 -19.19 -3.48
CA THR A 259 -9.68 -18.45 -4.29
C THR A 259 -8.97 -17.46 -5.25
N PRO A 260 -8.07 -17.96 -6.14
CA PRO A 260 -7.42 -17.10 -7.11
C PRO A 260 -8.44 -16.51 -8.08
N GLY A 261 -8.09 -15.44 -8.74
CA GLY A 261 -8.99 -14.77 -9.68
C GLY A 261 -8.26 -13.72 -10.49
N ARG A 262 -9.01 -12.93 -11.21
CA ARG A 262 -8.50 -11.89 -12.12
C ARG A 262 -9.21 -10.57 -11.95
N TRP A 263 -8.47 -9.50 -12.24
CA TRP A 263 -9.03 -8.15 -12.32
C TRP A 263 -9.60 -7.87 -13.70
N SER A 264 -10.70 -7.15 -13.71
CA SER A 264 -11.30 -6.60 -14.93
C SER A 264 -11.81 -5.19 -14.69
N VAL A 265 -11.92 -4.41 -15.78
CA VAL A 265 -12.50 -3.07 -15.75
C VAL A 265 -13.79 -3.11 -16.55
N SER A 266 -14.86 -3.53 -15.88
CA SER A 266 -16.23 -3.54 -16.43
C SER A 266 -17.16 -3.09 -15.32
N ASP A 267 -17.57 -1.82 -15.36
CA ASP A 267 -18.44 -1.24 -14.34
C ASP A 267 -19.80 -1.96 -14.37
N PRO A 268 -20.22 -2.59 -13.27
CA PRO A 268 -21.53 -3.24 -13.18
C PRO A 268 -22.71 -2.25 -13.16
N VAL A 269 -22.42 -0.94 -13.13
CA VAL A 269 -23.42 0.14 -13.09
C VAL A 269 -24.42 -0.06 -11.96
N LEU A 270 -23.92 -0.22 -10.74
CA LEU A 270 -24.74 -0.44 -9.55
C LEU A 270 -25.67 0.74 -9.28
N LYS A 271 -26.84 0.44 -8.72
CA LYS A 271 -27.76 1.46 -8.20
C LYS A 271 -27.25 2.00 -6.86
N ASN A 272 -27.67 3.24 -6.52
CA ASN A 272 -27.42 3.84 -5.20
C ASN A 272 -25.92 4.02 -4.86
N VAL A 273 -25.07 4.18 -5.87
CA VAL A 273 -23.65 4.53 -5.64
C VAL A 273 -23.59 5.87 -4.92
N PRO A 274 -22.94 5.97 -3.75
CA PRO A 274 -22.87 7.21 -2.97
C PRO A 274 -22.15 8.31 -3.77
N GLU A 275 -22.53 9.56 -3.48
CA GLU A 275 -21.86 10.75 -4.05
C GLU A 275 -20.34 10.67 -3.84
N LYS A 276 -19.57 11.08 -4.83
CA LYS A 276 -18.07 11.03 -4.83
C LYS A 276 -17.47 9.64 -4.75
N THR A 277 -18.24 8.63 -5.10
CA THR A 277 -17.78 7.24 -5.19
C THR A 277 -17.65 6.85 -6.66
N GLU A 278 -16.47 6.37 -7.04
CA GLU A 278 -16.16 5.95 -8.42
C GLU A 278 -15.77 4.47 -8.45
N TYR A 279 -16.18 3.78 -9.52
CA TYR A 279 -15.79 2.40 -9.79
C TYR A 279 -14.31 2.32 -10.16
N ILE A 280 -13.60 1.33 -9.63
CA ILE A 280 -12.18 1.09 -9.91
C ILE A 280 -11.99 -0.18 -10.73
N ALA A 281 -12.38 -1.32 -10.23
CA ALA A 281 -12.21 -2.62 -10.88
C ALA A 281 -13.11 -3.67 -10.23
N SER A 282 -13.24 -4.81 -10.89
CA SER A 282 -13.88 -6.02 -10.35
C SER A 282 -12.87 -7.15 -10.27
N TRP A 283 -12.90 -7.88 -9.17
CA TRP A 283 -12.24 -9.17 -9.01
C TRP A 283 -13.24 -10.28 -9.28
N THR A 284 -12.88 -11.24 -10.12
CA THR A 284 -13.72 -12.44 -10.38
C THR A 284 -12.86 -13.67 -10.12
N GLN A 285 -13.38 -14.58 -9.31
CA GLN A 285 -12.71 -15.85 -9.02
C GLN A 285 -12.65 -16.72 -10.29
N GLU A 286 -11.53 -17.45 -10.46
CA GLU A 286 -11.32 -18.41 -11.56
C GLU A 286 -11.84 -19.80 -11.24
#